data_f8cd8dc241a2a096b6bca8d00796e365
#
_entry.id   f8cd8dc241a2a096b6bca8d00796e365
#
_cell.length_a   1.000
_cell.length_b   1.000
_cell.length_c   1.000
_cell.angle_alpha   90.00
_cell.angle_beta   90.00
_cell.angle_gamma   90.00
#
_symmetry.space_group_name_H-M   'P 1'
#
loop_
_entity.id
_entity.type
_entity.pdbx_description
1 polymer ?
#
loop_
_entity_poly.entity_id
_entity_poly.type
_entity_poly.pdbx_seq_one_letter_code
_entity_poly.pdbx_strand_id
1 'polypeptide(L)'
;MNYCKELGVAIQPFVNLNENAFYYTEGADRGKLSGQRVRIREAKTDLRGYTAELLAKCIDQEALDLPMVAEDVEKLKDFLRYEGGLSRRTMSYSGHPRRGFEQWPGGGYQEGKLADPFELVDLVQAGFGQYFHRANEYEYFSQMFTPVGGMDKIATAFVEEVGDMIKYGCRVTEIRHRSGGGSRIIYEENGEQKEIEGDYCISTIPPTIMRKIQTDLPFQMTAAINIVPFQNSGKIGLQFKRRFWEEDDQVYGGISWNNLPIGEQWYPSEGFLGDKGIMGGYYIFGPTSDQVGRMTPAERTEFALSHGEKVHPQYRAEFENAFSVNWATLPHIEGCLAHFPKTMIKTFYPQLIEGDRETFIAASWASHIGGWQAGAFESARLVVKKVYDRIQAA
;
A
#
# COMPACT_ATOMS: atom_id res chain seq x y z
N MET A 1 13.00 3.15 -9.52
CA MET A 1 13.25 3.06 -10.99
C MET A 1 14.71 3.30 -11.35
N ASN A 2 15.34 4.43 -10.95
CA ASN A 2 16.75 4.71 -11.33
C ASN A 2 17.70 3.60 -10.89
N TYR A 3 17.67 3.21 -9.63
CA TYR A 3 18.53 2.13 -9.13
C TYR A 3 18.25 0.77 -9.79
N CYS A 4 17.01 0.46 -10.14
CA CYS A 4 16.73 -0.75 -10.90
C CYS A 4 17.45 -0.73 -12.27
N LYS A 5 17.44 0.44 -12.93
CA LYS A 5 18.16 0.61 -14.20
C LYS A 5 19.68 0.54 -14.03
N GLU A 6 20.22 1.24 -13.04
CA GLU A 6 21.66 1.29 -12.75
C GLU A 6 22.22 -0.08 -12.38
N LEU A 7 21.47 -0.85 -11.57
CA LEU A 7 21.86 -2.17 -11.07
C LEU A 7 21.37 -3.35 -11.94
N GLY A 8 20.79 -3.08 -13.11
CA GLY A 8 20.33 -4.14 -14.01
C GLY A 8 19.13 -4.96 -13.53
N VAL A 9 18.37 -4.46 -12.54
CA VAL A 9 17.19 -5.15 -12.02
C VAL A 9 16.05 -5.07 -13.02
N ALA A 10 15.66 -6.20 -13.58
CA ALA A 10 14.52 -6.28 -14.49
C ALA A 10 13.22 -5.92 -13.77
N ILE A 11 12.37 -5.15 -14.44
CA ILE A 11 11.08 -4.70 -13.92
C ILE A 11 9.96 -5.06 -14.87
N GLN A 12 8.76 -5.21 -14.32
CA GLN A 12 7.53 -5.49 -15.06
C GLN A 12 6.40 -4.58 -14.56
N PRO A 13 5.34 -4.36 -15.38
CA PRO A 13 4.16 -3.63 -14.93
C PRO A 13 3.50 -4.29 -13.71
N PHE A 14 3.03 -3.47 -12.79
CA PHE A 14 2.26 -3.89 -11.63
C PHE A 14 0.86 -3.32 -11.73
N VAL A 15 -0.14 -4.19 -11.86
CA VAL A 15 -1.55 -3.82 -11.96
C VAL A 15 -2.09 -3.58 -10.55
N ASN A 16 -2.27 -2.32 -10.21
CA ASN A 16 -2.74 -1.91 -8.90
C ASN A 16 -4.26 -1.72 -8.84
N LEU A 17 -4.85 -1.28 -9.95
CA LEU A 17 -6.28 -1.02 -10.08
C LEU A 17 -6.89 -1.95 -11.11
N ASN A 18 -7.98 -2.61 -10.75
CA ASN A 18 -8.73 -3.49 -11.65
C ASN A 18 -10.23 -3.34 -11.40
N GLU A 19 -10.92 -2.78 -12.36
CA GLU A 19 -12.38 -2.56 -12.27
C GLU A 19 -13.19 -3.87 -12.26
N ASN A 20 -12.57 -5.01 -12.62
CA ASN A 20 -13.17 -6.34 -12.49
C ASN A 20 -13.01 -6.97 -11.11
N ALA A 21 -12.12 -6.44 -10.25
CA ALA A 21 -12.02 -6.85 -8.86
C ALA A 21 -13.31 -6.51 -8.09
N PHE A 22 -13.36 -6.85 -6.80
CA PHE A 22 -14.58 -6.77 -6.02
C PHE A 22 -14.49 -5.77 -4.87
N TYR A 23 -15.64 -5.16 -4.57
CA TYR A 23 -15.97 -4.66 -3.26
C TYR A 23 -16.78 -5.71 -2.51
N TYR A 24 -16.49 -5.87 -1.24
CA TYR A 24 -17.25 -6.74 -0.33
C TYR A 24 -17.37 -6.06 1.03
N THR A 25 -18.58 -5.97 1.54
CA THR A 25 -18.83 -5.50 2.91
C THR A 25 -19.89 -6.38 3.56
N GLU A 26 -19.73 -6.61 4.85
CA GLU A 26 -20.74 -7.30 5.67
C GLU A 26 -21.01 -6.53 6.97
N GLY A 27 -22.22 -6.70 7.51
CA GLY A 27 -22.67 -6.06 8.73
C GLY A 27 -24.18 -5.80 8.68
N ALA A 28 -24.79 -5.68 9.86
CA ALA A 28 -26.23 -5.44 9.99
C ALA A 28 -26.67 -4.07 9.43
N ASP A 29 -25.72 -3.12 9.31
CA ASP A 29 -25.89 -1.77 8.81
C ASP A 29 -25.60 -1.62 7.30
N ARG A 30 -25.26 -2.72 6.60
CA ARG A 30 -24.79 -2.70 5.20
C ARG A 30 -25.90 -2.94 4.16
N GLY A 31 -27.13 -3.01 4.57
CA GLY A 31 -28.30 -3.13 3.69
C GLY A 31 -28.35 -4.44 2.89
N LYS A 32 -29.03 -4.41 1.74
CA LYS A 32 -29.24 -5.61 0.93
C LYS A 32 -27.98 -6.18 0.27
N LEU A 33 -26.94 -5.36 0.07
CA LEU A 33 -25.67 -5.79 -0.52
C LEU A 33 -24.69 -6.36 0.53
N SER A 34 -25.09 -6.42 1.80
CA SER A 34 -24.31 -7.06 2.85
C SER A 34 -24.01 -8.52 2.52
N GLY A 35 -22.74 -8.90 2.58
CA GLY A 35 -22.30 -10.27 2.25
C GLY A 35 -22.27 -10.61 0.76
N GLN A 36 -22.48 -9.62 -0.11
CA GLN A 36 -22.42 -9.81 -1.54
C GLN A 36 -21.11 -9.21 -2.11
N ARG A 37 -20.46 -9.94 -3.00
CA ARG A 37 -19.36 -9.40 -3.80
C ARG A 37 -19.91 -8.61 -4.98
N VAL A 38 -19.49 -7.38 -5.12
CA VAL A 38 -19.92 -6.48 -6.18
C VAL A 38 -18.71 -6.04 -6.99
N ARG A 39 -18.77 -6.11 -8.31
CA ARG A 39 -17.68 -5.62 -9.16
C ARG A 39 -17.42 -4.13 -8.91
N ILE A 40 -16.17 -3.76 -8.83
CA ILE A 40 -15.76 -2.35 -8.64
C ILE A 40 -16.39 -1.45 -9.69
N ARG A 41 -16.36 -1.87 -10.97
CA ARG A 41 -16.95 -1.12 -12.08
C ARG A 41 -18.47 -0.93 -11.95
N GLU A 42 -19.19 -1.92 -11.40
CA GLU A 42 -20.63 -1.81 -11.20
C GLU A 42 -20.95 -0.75 -10.15
N ALA A 43 -20.36 -0.88 -8.97
CA ALA A 43 -20.57 0.07 -7.88
C ALA A 43 -20.14 1.50 -8.27
N LYS A 44 -18.97 1.64 -8.90
CA LYS A 44 -18.47 2.96 -9.34
C LYS A 44 -19.34 3.59 -10.42
N THR A 45 -19.76 2.81 -11.42
CA THR A 45 -20.58 3.35 -12.51
C THR A 45 -21.92 3.83 -11.98
N ASP A 46 -22.59 3.02 -11.17
CA ASP A 46 -23.89 3.36 -10.63
C ASP A 46 -23.82 4.55 -9.67
N LEU A 47 -22.86 4.58 -8.74
CA LEU A 47 -22.67 5.73 -7.82
C LEU A 47 -22.31 7.01 -8.56
N ARG A 48 -21.48 6.96 -9.60
CA ARG A 48 -21.18 8.13 -10.46
C ARG A 48 -22.44 8.60 -11.19
N GLY A 49 -23.22 7.66 -11.72
CA GLY A 49 -24.48 7.96 -12.42
C GLY A 49 -25.46 8.69 -11.50
N TYR A 50 -25.75 8.13 -10.34
CA TYR A 50 -26.64 8.76 -9.36
C TYR A 50 -26.10 10.08 -8.81
N THR A 51 -24.81 10.20 -8.55
CA THR A 51 -24.20 11.45 -8.08
C THR A 51 -24.34 12.55 -9.14
N ALA A 52 -24.11 12.22 -10.40
CA ALA A 52 -24.28 13.15 -11.50
C ALA A 52 -25.76 13.56 -11.68
N GLU A 53 -26.70 12.62 -11.56
CA GLU A 53 -28.15 12.93 -11.57
C GLU A 53 -28.55 13.86 -10.43
N LEU A 54 -28.09 13.56 -9.20
CA LEU A 54 -28.39 14.42 -8.03
C LEU A 54 -27.86 15.84 -8.23
N LEU A 55 -26.63 15.97 -8.76
CA LEU A 55 -26.04 17.28 -9.03
C LEU A 55 -26.78 18.02 -10.17
N ALA A 56 -27.19 17.31 -11.21
CA ALA A 56 -28.02 17.89 -12.28
C ALA A 56 -29.35 18.43 -11.75
N LYS A 57 -30.01 17.69 -10.84
CA LYS A 57 -31.23 18.13 -10.17
C LYS A 57 -31.00 19.36 -9.27
N CYS A 58 -29.86 19.43 -8.55
CA CYS A 58 -29.49 20.60 -7.78
C CYS A 58 -29.30 21.85 -8.67
N ILE A 59 -28.69 21.69 -9.83
CA ILE A 59 -28.55 22.77 -10.83
C ILE A 59 -29.93 23.27 -11.27
N ASP A 60 -30.85 22.36 -11.63
CA ASP A 60 -32.19 22.72 -12.07
C ASP A 60 -33.03 23.42 -10.98
N GLN A 61 -32.68 23.20 -9.71
CA GLN A 61 -33.32 23.85 -8.54
C GLN A 61 -32.59 25.13 -8.10
N GLU A 62 -31.61 25.61 -8.87
CA GLU A 62 -30.79 26.78 -8.53
C GLU A 62 -30.10 26.68 -7.16
N ALA A 63 -29.76 25.45 -6.71
CA ALA A 63 -29.21 25.15 -5.39
C ALA A 63 -27.66 25.16 -5.35
N LEU A 64 -27.01 25.78 -6.35
CA LEU A 64 -25.56 25.92 -6.38
C LEU A 64 -25.12 27.31 -5.86
N ASP A 65 -24.26 27.34 -4.87
CA ASP A 65 -23.66 28.54 -4.30
C ASP A 65 -22.56 29.18 -5.18
N LEU A 66 -22.23 28.54 -6.30
CA LEU A 66 -21.16 28.99 -7.20
C LEU A 66 -21.69 29.99 -8.20
N PRO A 67 -21.02 31.15 -8.37
CA PRO A 67 -21.39 32.14 -9.39
C PRO A 67 -21.04 31.57 -10.77
N MET A 68 -22.03 31.09 -11.48
CA MET A 68 -21.89 30.56 -12.85
C MET A 68 -22.81 31.33 -13.81
N VAL A 69 -22.29 31.62 -14.99
CA VAL A 69 -23.14 32.17 -16.07
C VAL A 69 -23.89 30.99 -16.76
N ALA A 70 -24.98 31.30 -17.43
CA ALA A 70 -25.85 30.31 -18.07
C ALA A 70 -25.07 29.34 -19.01
N GLU A 71 -24.08 29.86 -19.75
CA GLU A 71 -23.24 29.07 -20.64
C GLU A 71 -22.40 28.01 -19.84
N ASP A 72 -21.87 28.38 -18.68
CA ASP A 72 -21.08 27.48 -17.84
C ASP A 72 -21.98 26.38 -17.18
N VAL A 73 -23.21 26.76 -16.84
CA VAL A 73 -24.24 25.82 -16.34
C VAL A 73 -24.54 24.75 -17.38
N GLU A 74 -24.73 25.11 -18.64
CA GLU A 74 -24.97 24.13 -19.73
C GLU A 74 -23.74 23.24 -19.96
N LYS A 75 -22.52 23.79 -19.92
CA LYS A 75 -21.28 22.97 -20.00
C LYS A 75 -21.18 22.00 -18.83
N LEU A 76 -21.54 22.42 -17.62
CA LEU A 76 -21.55 21.54 -16.45
C LEU A 76 -22.60 20.43 -16.61
N LYS A 77 -23.81 20.72 -17.09
CA LYS A 77 -24.82 19.70 -17.40
C LYS A 77 -24.32 18.70 -18.45
N ASP A 78 -23.66 19.17 -19.49
CA ASP A 78 -23.05 18.28 -20.49
C ASP A 78 -21.97 17.39 -19.89
N PHE A 79 -21.08 17.94 -19.04
CA PHE A 79 -20.10 17.16 -18.30
C PHE A 79 -20.77 16.06 -17.45
N LEU A 80 -21.78 16.42 -16.66
CA LEU A 80 -22.51 15.47 -15.81
C LEU A 80 -23.19 14.38 -16.63
N ARG A 81 -23.76 14.73 -17.78
CA ARG A 81 -24.37 13.77 -18.70
C ARG A 81 -23.38 12.74 -19.21
N TYR A 82 -22.18 13.15 -19.61
CA TYR A 82 -21.14 12.24 -20.09
C TYR A 82 -20.52 11.43 -18.95
N GLU A 83 -20.18 12.08 -17.84
CA GLU A 83 -19.56 11.43 -16.68
C GLU A 83 -20.51 10.42 -16.03
N GLY A 84 -21.75 10.81 -15.79
CA GLY A 84 -22.78 9.96 -15.18
C GLY A 84 -23.45 8.99 -16.13
N GLY A 85 -23.27 9.12 -17.44
CA GLY A 85 -24.04 8.34 -18.42
C GLY A 85 -25.54 8.63 -18.37
N LEU A 86 -25.92 9.91 -18.15
CA LEU A 86 -27.31 10.31 -17.97
C LEU A 86 -28.06 10.39 -19.30
N SER A 87 -29.36 10.15 -19.24
CA SER A 87 -30.29 10.39 -20.34
C SER A 87 -30.22 11.84 -20.79
N ARG A 88 -30.03 12.07 -22.09
CA ARG A 88 -29.99 13.45 -22.65
C ARG A 88 -31.31 14.23 -22.43
N ARG A 89 -32.41 13.52 -22.34
CA ARG A 89 -33.75 14.14 -22.25
C ARG A 89 -34.16 14.45 -20.81
N THR A 90 -33.83 13.54 -19.88
CA THR A 90 -34.31 13.61 -18.49
C THR A 90 -33.25 13.88 -17.47
N MET A 91 -31.96 13.87 -17.87
CA MET A 91 -30.81 13.96 -16.97
C MET A 91 -30.86 12.96 -15.81
N SER A 92 -31.52 11.81 -16.04
CA SER A 92 -31.63 10.71 -15.06
C SER A 92 -30.72 9.56 -15.42
N TYR A 93 -30.28 8.83 -14.40
CA TYR A 93 -29.52 7.58 -14.52
C TYR A 93 -30.46 6.38 -14.50
N SER A 94 -30.24 5.44 -15.41
CA SER A 94 -31.00 4.18 -15.48
C SER A 94 -30.11 2.98 -15.87
N GLY A 95 -28.82 3.07 -15.50
CA GLY A 95 -27.79 2.12 -15.90
C GLY A 95 -26.98 2.60 -17.11
N HIS A 96 -25.77 2.06 -17.24
CA HIS A 96 -24.85 2.39 -18.33
C HIS A 96 -23.96 1.19 -18.70
N PRO A 97 -23.58 0.97 -19.98
CA PRO A 97 -22.74 -0.15 -20.41
C PRO A 97 -21.38 -0.27 -19.68
N ARG A 98 -20.84 0.83 -19.12
CA ARG A 98 -19.60 0.81 -18.32
C ARG A 98 -19.68 -0.11 -17.10
N ARG A 99 -20.88 -0.38 -16.56
CA ARG A 99 -21.04 -1.30 -15.43
C ARG A 99 -20.88 -2.77 -15.81
N GLY A 100 -21.03 -3.10 -17.10
CA GLY A 100 -20.97 -4.44 -17.64
C GLY A 100 -22.33 -4.99 -18.01
N PHE A 101 -22.34 -6.25 -18.40
CA PHE A 101 -23.50 -6.94 -18.95
C PHE A 101 -23.84 -8.17 -18.09
N GLU A 102 -25.12 -8.45 -17.92
CA GLU A 102 -25.63 -9.73 -17.42
C GLU A 102 -25.37 -10.83 -18.47
N GLN A 103 -25.65 -10.50 -19.72
CA GLN A 103 -25.31 -11.33 -20.87
C GLN A 103 -24.46 -10.52 -21.84
N TRP A 104 -23.20 -10.94 -22.02
CA TRP A 104 -22.27 -10.25 -22.90
C TRP A 104 -22.74 -10.21 -24.35
N PRO A 105 -22.53 -9.10 -25.07
CA PRO A 105 -22.72 -9.08 -26.50
C PRO A 105 -21.76 -10.05 -27.19
N GLY A 106 -22.22 -10.66 -28.25
CA GLY A 106 -21.44 -11.64 -29.01
C GLY A 106 -21.51 -11.39 -30.51
N GLY A 107 -21.03 -12.34 -31.28
CA GLY A 107 -21.09 -12.29 -32.72
C GLY A 107 -22.51 -12.51 -33.24
N GLY A 108 -22.76 -12.08 -34.49
CA GLY A 108 -24.05 -12.26 -35.15
C GLY A 108 -25.18 -11.45 -34.53
N TYR A 109 -26.22 -12.11 -34.08
CA TYR A 109 -27.43 -11.48 -33.53
C TYR A 109 -27.46 -11.36 -31.99
N GLN A 110 -26.37 -11.61 -31.32
CA GLN A 110 -26.28 -11.53 -29.85
C GLN A 110 -25.96 -10.11 -29.42
N GLU A 111 -26.97 -9.30 -29.16
CA GLU A 111 -26.83 -7.90 -28.75
C GLU A 111 -26.27 -7.76 -27.30
N GLY A 112 -26.43 -8.78 -26.46
CA GLY A 112 -26.16 -8.73 -25.04
C GLY A 112 -27.31 -8.14 -24.24
N LYS A 113 -27.23 -8.29 -22.92
CA LYS A 113 -28.18 -7.73 -21.96
C LYS A 113 -27.45 -6.99 -20.88
N LEU A 114 -27.71 -5.71 -20.73
CA LEU A 114 -27.18 -4.93 -19.60
C LEU A 114 -27.76 -5.47 -18.29
N ALA A 115 -26.94 -5.56 -17.27
CA ALA A 115 -27.43 -5.80 -15.92
C ALA A 115 -28.11 -4.53 -15.38
N ASP A 116 -29.17 -4.71 -14.60
CA ASP A 116 -29.89 -3.59 -13.98
C ASP A 116 -28.98 -2.89 -12.93
N PRO A 117 -29.03 -1.55 -12.83
CA PRO A 117 -28.25 -0.85 -11.84
C PRO A 117 -28.71 -1.19 -10.41
N PHE A 118 -27.78 -1.14 -9.47
CA PHE A 118 -28.12 -1.21 -8.04
C PHE A 118 -28.88 0.07 -7.65
N GLU A 119 -29.77 -0.06 -6.66
CA GLU A 119 -30.41 1.12 -6.08
C GLU A 119 -29.39 1.99 -5.35
N LEU A 120 -29.50 3.32 -5.47
CA LEU A 120 -28.59 4.26 -4.79
C LEU A 120 -28.51 4.00 -3.30
N VAL A 121 -29.66 3.75 -2.65
CA VAL A 121 -29.72 3.51 -1.20
C VAL A 121 -28.95 2.25 -0.81
N ASP A 122 -29.02 1.19 -1.60
CA ASP A 122 -28.31 -0.06 -1.32
C ASP A 122 -26.80 0.13 -1.46
N LEU A 123 -26.33 0.90 -2.46
CA LEU A 123 -24.92 1.24 -2.63
C LEU A 123 -24.36 2.11 -1.50
N VAL A 124 -25.14 3.08 -1.04
CA VAL A 124 -24.78 3.98 0.09
C VAL A 124 -24.70 3.18 1.38
N GLN A 125 -25.68 2.33 1.66
CA GLN A 125 -25.68 1.46 2.84
C GLN A 125 -24.53 0.46 2.83
N ALA A 126 -24.20 -0.13 1.68
CA ALA A 126 -23.06 -1.03 1.53
C ALA A 126 -21.72 -0.33 1.85
N GLY A 127 -21.65 0.99 1.73
CA GLY A 127 -20.47 1.78 2.07
C GLY A 127 -19.32 1.65 1.09
N PHE A 128 -19.55 1.20 -0.14
CA PHE A 128 -18.50 1.01 -1.15
C PHE A 128 -17.79 2.32 -1.51
N GLY A 129 -18.45 3.47 -1.37
CA GLY A 129 -17.86 4.78 -1.63
C GLY A 129 -16.58 5.07 -0.82
N GLN A 130 -16.45 4.45 0.37
CA GLN A 130 -15.24 4.59 1.20
C GLN A 130 -13.97 4.05 0.53
N TYR A 131 -14.08 3.20 -0.50
CA TYR A 131 -12.94 2.64 -1.21
C TYR A 131 -12.59 3.40 -2.50
N PHE A 132 -13.45 4.35 -2.96
CA PHE A 132 -13.23 5.03 -4.23
C PHE A 132 -11.97 5.90 -4.24
N HIS A 133 -11.64 6.51 -3.10
CA HIS A 133 -10.44 7.32 -2.97
C HIS A 133 -9.16 6.52 -3.15
N ARG A 134 -9.18 5.21 -2.83
CA ARG A 134 -8.01 4.32 -2.96
C ARG A 134 -7.41 4.35 -4.37
N ALA A 135 -8.26 4.42 -5.39
CA ALA A 135 -7.82 4.52 -6.78
C ALA A 135 -7.14 5.87 -7.13
N ASN A 136 -7.33 6.89 -6.29
CA ASN A 136 -6.85 8.25 -6.53
C ASN A 136 -5.78 8.67 -5.52
N GLU A 137 -5.39 7.81 -4.58
CA GLU A 137 -4.31 8.09 -3.66
C GLU A 137 -2.99 8.19 -4.42
N TYR A 138 -2.15 9.14 -4.03
CA TYR A 138 -0.83 9.37 -4.61
C TYR A 138 0.03 8.11 -4.68
N GLU A 139 -0.11 7.22 -3.72
CA GLU A 139 0.65 5.97 -3.59
C GLU A 139 0.12 4.82 -4.46
N TYR A 140 -1.06 4.99 -5.09
CA TYR A 140 -1.74 3.94 -5.87
C TYR A 140 -1.88 4.34 -7.35
N PHE A 141 -0.79 4.73 -7.97
CA PHE A 141 -0.78 5.03 -9.41
C PHE A 141 -1.14 3.82 -10.26
N SER A 142 -1.85 4.07 -11.37
CA SER A 142 -2.17 3.03 -12.35
C SER A 142 -0.95 2.46 -13.08
N GLN A 143 0.13 3.23 -13.19
CA GLN A 143 1.39 2.81 -13.83
C GLN A 143 2.47 2.54 -12.79
N MET A 144 2.31 1.48 -12.02
CA MET A 144 3.35 1.00 -11.12
C MET A 144 4.19 -0.11 -11.77
N PHE A 145 5.37 -0.30 -11.23
CA PHE A 145 6.28 -1.37 -11.65
C PHE A 145 6.78 -2.13 -10.43
N THR A 146 7.04 -3.40 -10.62
CA THR A 146 7.65 -4.28 -9.62
C THR A 146 8.87 -4.98 -10.22
N PRO A 147 9.92 -5.28 -9.44
CA PRO A 147 11.00 -6.14 -9.89
C PRO A 147 10.50 -7.52 -10.29
N VAL A 148 11.03 -8.06 -11.37
CA VAL A 148 10.77 -9.45 -11.76
C VAL A 148 11.38 -10.38 -10.72
N GLY A 149 10.56 -11.26 -10.17
CA GLY A 149 10.98 -12.23 -9.15
C GLY A 149 10.95 -11.73 -7.70
N GLY A 150 10.48 -10.50 -7.45
CA GLY A 150 10.23 -9.96 -6.11
C GLY A 150 11.00 -8.69 -5.76
N MET A 151 10.52 -7.99 -4.73
CA MET A 151 11.11 -6.71 -4.29
C MET A 151 12.52 -6.86 -3.67
N ASP A 152 12.88 -8.04 -3.23
CA ASP A 152 14.21 -8.39 -2.71
C ASP A 152 15.30 -8.30 -3.77
N LYS A 153 14.96 -8.37 -5.06
CA LYS A 153 15.92 -8.24 -6.17
C LYS A 153 16.67 -6.91 -6.16
N ILE A 154 16.04 -5.84 -5.66
CA ILE A 154 16.74 -4.56 -5.48
C ILE A 154 17.83 -4.69 -4.41
N ALA A 155 17.51 -5.30 -3.26
CA ALA A 155 18.51 -5.51 -2.20
C ALA A 155 19.63 -6.46 -2.64
N THR A 156 19.28 -7.55 -3.35
CA THR A 156 20.26 -8.50 -3.91
C THR A 156 21.22 -7.80 -4.85
N ALA A 157 20.73 -6.96 -5.75
CA ALA A 157 21.57 -6.22 -6.68
C ALA A 157 22.52 -5.23 -5.98
N PHE A 158 22.08 -4.57 -4.90
CA PHE A 158 23.01 -3.79 -4.06
C PHE A 158 24.07 -4.67 -3.40
N VAL A 159 23.72 -5.85 -2.92
CA VAL A 159 24.71 -6.78 -2.32
C VAL A 159 25.73 -7.23 -3.36
N GLU A 160 25.35 -7.42 -4.61
CA GLU A 160 26.29 -7.74 -5.71
C GLU A 160 27.33 -6.63 -5.94
N GLU A 161 26.95 -5.35 -5.73
CA GLU A 161 27.86 -4.21 -5.89
C GLU A 161 28.75 -3.96 -4.68
N VAL A 162 28.22 -4.13 -3.44
CA VAL A 162 28.89 -3.70 -2.20
C VAL A 162 29.08 -4.82 -1.18
N GLY A 163 28.83 -6.08 -1.57
CA GLY A 163 28.79 -7.21 -0.65
C GLY A 163 30.06 -7.44 0.14
N ASP A 164 31.22 -7.18 -0.46
CA ASP A 164 32.53 -7.32 0.20
C ASP A 164 32.71 -6.33 1.36
N MET A 165 31.94 -5.24 1.39
CA MET A 165 31.92 -4.24 2.47
C MET A 165 30.90 -4.56 3.57
N ILE A 166 30.02 -5.55 3.35
CA ILE A 166 28.95 -5.89 4.29
C ILE A 166 29.44 -6.95 5.28
N LYS A 167 29.36 -6.63 6.56
CA LYS A 167 29.65 -7.58 7.63
C LYS A 167 28.35 -8.08 8.24
N TYR A 168 28.03 -9.32 7.95
CA TYR A 168 26.82 -9.98 8.46
C TYR A 168 26.99 -10.55 9.86
N GLY A 169 25.87 -10.83 10.55
CA GLY A 169 25.90 -11.43 11.88
C GLY A 169 26.37 -10.49 13.00
N CYS A 170 26.39 -9.18 12.73
CA CYS A 170 26.86 -8.15 13.65
C CYS A 170 25.67 -7.36 14.21
N ARG A 171 25.35 -7.54 15.49
CA ARG A 171 24.27 -6.83 16.18
C ARG A 171 24.82 -5.59 16.89
N VAL A 172 24.48 -4.39 16.40
CA VAL A 172 24.88 -3.13 17.05
C VAL A 172 24.20 -2.99 18.40
N THR A 173 24.96 -2.66 19.44
CA THR A 173 24.53 -2.46 20.84
C THR A 173 24.74 -1.05 21.33
N GLU A 174 25.78 -0.34 20.82
CA GLU A 174 26.03 1.06 21.18
C GLU A 174 26.49 1.86 19.95
N ILE A 175 26.12 3.15 19.95
CA ILE A 175 26.63 4.17 19.02
C ILE A 175 27.06 5.37 19.87
N ARG A 176 28.34 5.71 19.84
CA ARG A 176 28.92 6.78 20.64
C ARG A 176 29.77 7.72 19.79
N HIS A 177 29.86 8.96 20.20
CA HIS A 177 30.86 9.89 19.66
C HIS A 177 32.24 9.63 20.30
N ARG A 178 33.28 9.90 19.56
CA ARG A 178 34.67 9.86 20.04
C ARG A 178 35.07 11.23 20.53
N SER A 179 35.94 11.28 21.55
CA SER A 179 36.43 12.53 22.12
C SER A 179 37.27 13.40 21.17
N GLY A 180 37.85 12.78 20.14
CA GLY A 180 38.64 13.44 19.10
C GLY A 180 37.92 13.66 17.77
N GLY A 181 36.58 13.49 17.72
CA GLY A 181 35.77 13.44 16.49
C GLY A 181 35.61 12.04 15.94
N GLY A 182 34.55 11.84 15.17
CA GLY A 182 34.14 10.54 14.65
C GLY A 182 33.22 9.77 15.59
N SER A 183 32.89 8.54 15.21
CA SER A 183 31.95 7.67 15.90
C SER A 183 32.61 6.34 16.26
N ARG A 184 32.21 5.77 17.42
CA ARG A 184 32.54 4.42 17.86
C ARG A 184 31.28 3.58 17.95
N ILE A 185 31.26 2.44 17.29
CA ILE A 185 30.15 1.51 17.25
C ILE A 185 30.54 0.22 17.93
N ILE A 186 29.76 -0.19 18.94
CA ILE A 186 29.93 -1.47 19.63
C ILE A 186 28.88 -2.43 19.11
N TYR A 187 29.31 -3.65 18.79
CA TYR A 187 28.47 -4.68 18.25
C TYR A 187 28.83 -6.07 18.77
N GLU A 188 27.86 -6.96 18.75
CA GLU A 188 28.10 -8.39 19.03
C GLU A 188 28.25 -9.16 17.72
N GLU A 189 29.26 -10.01 17.65
CA GLU A 189 29.49 -10.98 16.59
C GLU A 189 29.81 -12.32 17.23
N ASN A 190 29.00 -13.36 16.91
CA ASN A 190 29.12 -14.71 17.48
C ASN A 190 29.16 -14.76 19.03
N GLY A 191 28.43 -13.85 19.70
CA GLY A 191 28.39 -13.73 21.17
C GLY A 191 29.56 -12.95 21.80
N GLU A 192 30.49 -12.48 20.99
CA GLU A 192 31.62 -11.62 21.45
C GLU A 192 31.32 -10.16 21.14
N GLN A 193 31.60 -9.29 22.13
CA GLN A 193 31.55 -7.85 21.94
C GLN A 193 32.77 -7.36 21.18
N LYS A 194 32.55 -6.58 20.14
CA LYS A 194 33.59 -5.96 19.30
C LYS A 194 33.28 -4.49 19.09
N GLU A 195 34.26 -3.75 18.62
CA GLU A 195 34.08 -2.34 18.28
C GLU A 195 34.71 -2.00 16.94
N ILE A 196 34.16 -0.95 16.31
CA ILE A 196 34.70 -0.32 15.13
C ILE A 196 34.61 1.20 15.27
N GLU A 197 35.61 1.89 14.80
CA GLU A 197 35.66 3.36 14.77
C GLU A 197 35.60 3.85 13.32
N GLY A 198 34.99 5.01 13.11
CA GLY A 198 34.93 5.69 11.83
C GLY A 198 34.77 7.19 12.00
N ASP A 199 35.05 7.92 10.92
CA ASP A 199 34.91 9.38 10.92
C ASP A 199 33.44 9.81 10.94
N TYR A 200 32.56 9.01 10.32
CA TYR A 200 31.11 9.23 10.28
C TYR A 200 30.35 7.92 10.53
N CYS A 201 29.18 8.04 11.16
CA CYS A 201 28.23 6.95 11.34
C CYS A 201 26.90 7.32 10.66
N ILE A 202 26.42 6.47 9.75
CA ILE A 202 25.09 6.59 9.15
C ILE A 202 24.25 5.41 9.61
N SER A 203 23.33 5.64 10.55
CA SER A 203 22.43 4.61 11.06
C SER A 203 21.20 4.48 10.17
N THR A 204 20.95 3.25 9.71
CA THR A 204 19.71 2.88 8.97
C THR A 204 18.75 2.06 9.83
N ILE A 205 19.09 1.91 11.13
CA ILE A 205 18.40 1.06 12.10
C ILE A 205 16.98 1.59 12.36
N PRO A 206 15.93 0.73 12.37
CA PRO A 206 14.56 1.15 12.66
C PRO A 206 14.41 1.73 14.09
N PRO A 207 13.45 2.66 14.32
CA PRO A 207 13.32 3.33 15.61
C PRO A 207 13.00 2.36 16.76
N THR A 208 12.31 1.26 16.49
CA THR A 208 12.04 0.18 17.46
C THR A 208 13.31 -0.45 18.03
N ILE A 209 14.33 -0.57 17.22
CA ILE A 209 15.64 -1.11 17.60
C ILE A 209 16.54 0.00 18.15
N MET A 210 16.55 1.21 17.52
CA MET A 210 17.33 2.36 18.03
C MET A 210 17.01 2.69 19.49
N ARG A 211 15.76 2.52 19.93
CA ARG A 211 15.34 2.71 21.35
C ARG A 211 16.02 1.76 22.32
N LYS A 212 16.59 0.65 21.85
CA LYS A 212 17.26 -0.39 22.65
C LYS A 212 18.78 -0.27 22.60
N ILE A 213 19.30 0.54 21.69
CA ILE A 213 20.74 0.79 21.52
C ILE A 213 21.15 1.91 22.44
N GLN A 214 22.28 1.75 23.13
CA GLN A 214 22.87 2.79 23.95
C GLN A 214 23.49 3.88 23.06
N THR A 215 23.10 5.14 23.29
CA THR A 215 23.62 6.25 22.51
C THR A 215 23.95 7.43 23.41
N ASP A 216 24.81 8.32 22.94
CA ASP A 216 25.06 9.65 23.52
C ASP A 216 24.52 10.78 22.63
N LEU A 217 23.53 10.45 21.82
CA LEU A 217 22.78 11.41 21.00
C LEU A 217 22.07 12.47 21.86
N PRO A 218 21.92 13.70 21.39
CA PRO A 218 21.29 14.77 22.16
C PRO A 218 19.82 14.43 22.49
N PHE A 219 19.35 15.03 23.59
CA PHE A 219 17.99 14.77 24.09
C PHE A 219 16.90 14.94 23.02
N GLN A 220 16.98 15.98 22.18
CA GLN A 220 16.00 16.27 21.13
C GLN A 220 15.91 15.14 20.11
N MET A 221 17.05 14.62 19.67
CA MET A 221 17.12 13.51 18.71
C MET A 221 16.65 12.20 19.33
N THR A 222 17.08 11.91 20.57
CA THR A 222 16.63 10.73 21.32
C THR A 222 15.13 10.79 21.59
N ALA A 223 14.58 11.95 21.95
CA ALA A 223 13.16 12.16 22.13
C ALA A 223 12.40 11.91 20.81
N ALA A 224 12.91 12.42 19.70
CA ALA A 224 12.33 12.19 18.37
C ALA A 224 12.28 10.69 18.02
N ILE A 225 13.39 9.96 18.23
CA ILE A 225 13.44 8.49 18.01
C ILE A 225 12.41 7.76 18.90
N ASN A 226 12.29 8.17 20.17
CA ASN A 226 11.41 7.49 21.12
C ASN A 226 9.93 7.67 20.83
N ILE A 227 9.52 8.79 20.25
CA ILE A 227 8.11 9.08 19.99
C ILE A 227 7.63 8.73 18.58
N VAL A 228 8.54 8.40 17.63
CA VAL A 228 8.14 7.98 16.27
C VAL A 228 7.11 6.86 16.36
N PRO A 229 5.87 7.06 15.89
CA PRO A 229 4.91 5.98 15.78
C PRO A 229 5.38 5.00 14.71
N PHE A 230 5.74 3.80 15.11
CA PHE A 230 6.18 2.75 14.20
C PHE A 230 5.16 1.63 14.16
N GLN A 231 4.39 1.59 13.08
CA GLN A 231 3.24 0.71 12.92
C GLN A 231 3.65 -0.69 12.50
N ASN A 232 2.96 -1.69 13.04
CA ASN A 232 3.08 -3.07 12.61
C ASN A 232 2.28 -3.34 11.33
N SER A 233 2.72 -4.32 10.57
CA SER A 233 2.00 -4.83 9.41
C SER A 233 2.26 -6.32 9.23
N GLY A 234 1.31 -7.00 8.59
CA GLY A 234 1.41 -8.41 8.23
C GLY A 234 0.88 -8.67 6.84
N LYS A 235 1.51 -9.63 6.17
CA LYS A 235 1.11 -10.12 4.84
C LYS A 235 1.07 -11.63 4.83
N ILE A 236 0.20 -12.19 3.98
CA ILE A 236 0.19 -13.61 3.64
C ILE A 236 0.09 -13.78 2.13
N GLY A 237 0.93 -14.63 1.57
CA GLY A 237 0.77 -15.16 0.23
C GLY A 237 0.10 -16.52 0.30
N LEU A 238 -0.96 -16.71 -0.47
CA LEU A 238 -1.67 -17.98 -0.60
C LEU A 238 -1.48 -18.53 -2.02
N GLN A 239 -0.88 -19.68 -2.12
CA GLN A 239 -0.73 -20.41 -3.37
C GLN A 239 -1.98 -21.25 -3.63
N PHE A 240 -2.48 -21.18 -4.87
CA PHE A 240 -3.65 -21.93 -5.31
C PHE A 240 -3.30 -22.89 -6.44
N LYS A 241 -4.06 -23.99 -6.53
CA LYS A 241 -3.90 -25.07 -7.53
C LYS A 241 -4.14 -24.58 -8.95
N ARG A 242 -4.99 -23.57 -9.13
CA ARG A 242 -5.27 -22.89 -10.39
C ARG A 242 -5.52 -21.41 -10.16
N ARG A 243 -5.49 -20.65 -11.21
CA ARG A 243 -5.74 -19.19 -11.18
C ARG A 243 -7.26 -18.90 -11.33
N PHE A 244 -8.08 -19.37 -10.38
CA PHE A 244 -9.53 -19.25 -10.43
C PHE A 244 -10.02 -17.79 -10.57
N TRP A 245 -9.27 -16.82 -10.05
CA TRP A 245 -9.60 -15.40 -10.21
C TRP A 245 -9.50 -14.93 -11.66
N GLU A 246 -8.67 -15.56 -12.49
CA GLU A 246 -8.58 -15.31 -13.93
C GLU A 246 -9.64 -16.13 -14.69
N GLU A 247 -9.72 -17.42 -14.41
CA GLU A 247 -10.57 -18.37 -15.13
C GLU A 247 -12.06 -18.12 -14.86
N ASP A 248 -12.45 -17.98 -13.59
CA ASP A 248 -13.87 -17.85 -13.20
C ASP A 248 -14.29 -16.38 -13.11
N ASP A 249 -13.43 -15.50 -12.60
CA ASP A 249 -13.77 -14.11 -12.27
C ASP A 249 -13.21 -13.09 -13.28
N GLN A 250 -12.31 -13.47 -14.19
CA GLN A 250 -11.66 -12.60 -15.18
C GLN A 250 -10.95 -11.39 -14.53
N VAL A 251 -10.30 -11.62 -13.39
CA VAL A 251 -9.51 -10.62 -12.68
C VAL A 251 -8.01 -10.85 -12.96
N TYR A 252 -7.36 -9.88 -13.59
CA TYR A 252 -5.96 -9.93 -13.98
C TYR A 252 -5.18 -8.84 -13.24
N GLY A 253 -4.61 -9.17 -12.08
CA GLY A 253 -4.01 -8.19 -11.17
C GLY A 253 -5.03 -7.29 -10.46
N GLY A 254 -4.55 -6.35 -9.67
CA GLY A 254 -5.40 -5.42 -8.92
C GLY A 254 -5.75 -5.89 -7.50
N ILE A 255 -6.70 -5.23 -6.88
CA ILE A 255 -7.05 -5.42 -5.48
C ILE A 255 -8.57 -5.49 -5.33
N SER A 256 -9.06 -6.48 -4.57
CA SER A 256 -10.40 -6.48 -4.03
C SER A 256 -10.40 -5.89 -2.62
N TRP A 257 -11.31 -4.95 -2.38
CA TRP A 257 -11.43 -4.22 -1.12
C TRP A 257 -12.60 -4.74 -0.29
N ASN A 258 -12.38 -4.90 1.00
CA ASN A 258 -13.41 -5.40 1.89
C ASN A 258 -13.31 -4.80 3.30
N ASN A 259 -14.39 -4.92 4.10
CA ASN A 259 -14.40 -4.52 5.50
C ASN A 259 -14.10 -5.68 6.46
N LEU A 260 -13.67 -6.81 5.94
CA LEU A 260 -13.22 -7.95 6.75
C LEU A 260 -11.88 -7.65 7.41
N PRO A 261 -11.50 -8.36 8.48
CA PRO A 261 -10.21 -8.18 9.15
C PRO A 261 -8.98 -8.38 8.25
N ILE A 262 -9.13 -9.02 7.09
CA ILE A 262 -8.08 -9.17 6.08
C ILE A 262 -7.85 -7.88 5.26
N GLY A 263 -8.80 -6.95 5.24
CA GLY A 263 -8.74 -5.64 4.60
C GLY A 263 -8.78 -5.68 3.08
N GLU A 264 -7.89 -6.38 2.47
CA GLU A 264 -7.70 -6.40 1.02
C GLU A 264 -7.11 -7.71 0.52
N GLN A 265 -7.45 -8.08 -0.70
CA GLN A 265 -6.92 -9.25 -1.40
C GLN A 265 -6.25 -8.80 -2.69
N TRP A 266 -4.98 -9.18 -2.86
CA TRP A 266 -4.14 -8.76 -3.98
C TRP A 266 -4.00 -9.87 -5.00
N TYR A 267 -4.34 -9.57 -6.25
CA TYR A 267 -4.15 -10.49 -7.36
C TYR A 267 -2.77 -10.30 -7.98
N PRO A 268 -2.07 -11.39 -8.35
CA PRO A 268 -0.75 -11.28 -8.94
C PRO A 268 -0.80 -10.57 -10.30
N SER A 269 0.17 -9.69 -10.51
CA SER A 269 0.36 -8.96 -11.78
C SER A 269 1.36 -9.64 -12.70
N GLU A 270 1.61 -10.92 -12.45
CA GLU A 270 2.60 -11.73 -13.17
C GLU A 270 2.08 -13.15 -13.42
N GLY A 271 2.71 -13.86 -14.35
CA GLY A 271 2.37 -15.24 -14.66
C GLY A 271 0.93 -15.42 -15.14
N PHE A 272 0.35 -14.42 -15.81
CA PHE A 272 -1.00 -14.49 -16.37
C PHE A 272 -1.18 -15.73 -17.24
N LEU A 273 -2.35 -16.33 -17.15
CA LEU A 273 -2.75 -17.56 -17.87
C LEU A 273 -1.87 -18.78 -17.55
N GLY A 274 -1.07 -18.73 -16.48
CA GLY A 274 -0.34 -19.89 -15.99
C GLY A 274 -1.21 -20.82 -15.16
N ASP A 275 -0.69 -22.02 -14.86
CA ASP A 275 -1.45 -23.05 -14.14
C ASP A 275 -1.75 -22.64 -12.70
N LYS A 276 -0.76 -22.10 -11.99
CA LYS A 276 -0.83 -21.74 -10.57
C LYS A 276 -0.53 -20.25 -10.35
N GLY A 277 -0.86 -19.75 -9.17
CA GLY A 277 -0.48 -18.41 -8.77
C GLY A 277 -0.56 -18.19 -7.27
N ILE A 278 0.01 -17.07 -6.82
CA ILE A 278 0.00 -16.65 -5.42
C ILE A 278 -0.79 -15.36 -5.31
N MET A 279 -1.89 -15.38 -4.54
CA MET A 279 -2.62 -14.18 -4.14
C MET A 279 -2.11 -13.63 -2.81
N GLY A 280 -2.13 -12.32 -2.64
CA GLY A 280 -2.08 -11.71 -1.31
C GLY A 280 -3.39 -11.94 -0.59
N GLY A 281 -3.40 -12.81 0.41
CA GLY A 281 -4.60 -13.19 1.16
C GLY A 281 -5.01 -12.15 2.20
N TYR A 282 -4.05 -11.39 2.73
CA TYR A 282 -4.25 -10.17 3.50
C TYR A 282 -3.02 -9.26 3.44
N TYR A 283 -3.29 -7.96 3.61
CA TYR A 283 -2.31 -6.95 3.95
C TYR A 283 -2.91 -6.08 5.05
N ILE A 284 -2.48 -6.31 6.28
CA ILE A 284 -3.09 -5.78 7.51
C ILE A 284 -2.13 -4.93 8.31
N PHE A 285 -2.66 -3.97 9.05
CA PHE A 285 -1.90 -3.00 9.85
C PHE A 285 -2.44 -2.88 11.26
N GLY A 286 -1.62 -2.27 12.15
CA GLY A 286 -2.01 -1.89 13.50
C GLY A 286 -2.57 -3.03 14.34
N PRO A 287 -3.67 -2.82 15.10
CA PRO A 287 -4.18 -3.80 16.06
C PRO A 287 -4.51 -5.17 15.47
N THR A 288 -5.05 -5.22 14.25
CA THR A 288 -5.31 -6.49 13.55
C THR A 288 -4.00 -7.22 13.26
N SER A 289 -2.98 -6.49 12.78
CA SER A 289 -1.66 -7.07 12.55
C SER A 289 -1.01 -7.57 13.84
N ASP A 290 -1.19 -6.87 14.96
CA ASP A 290 -0.69 -7.29 16.27
C ASP A 290 -1.36 -8.58 16.77
N GLN A 291 -2.67 -8.70 16.54
CA GLN A 291 -3.42 -9.90 16.86
C GLN A 291 -2.94 -11.10 16.01
N VAL A 292 -2.92 -10.93 14.69
CA VAL A 292 -2.51 -11.98 13.74
C VAL A 292 -1.03 -12.33 13.92
N GLY A 293 -0.19 -11.38 14.32
CA GLY A 293 1.22 -11.60 14.62
C GLY A 293 1.48 -12.62 15.72
N ARG A 294 0.55 -12.79 16.67
CA ARG A 294 0.63 -13.77 17.77
C ARG A 294 0.19 -15.17 17.39
N MET A 295 -0.46 -15.32 16.24
CA MET A 295 -0.94 -16.60 15.72
C MET A 295 0.23 -17.42 15.15
N THR A 296 0.10 -18.73 15.20
CA THR A 296 0.98 -19.65 14.47
C THR A 296 0.78 -19.49 12.97
N PRO A 297 1.72 -19.95 12.13
CA PRO A 297 1.54 -19.95 10.68
C PRO A 297 0.26 -20.63 10.20
N ALA A 298 -0.14 -21.74 10.84
CA ALA A 298 -1.37 -22.47 10.52
C ALA A 298 -2.63 -21.64 10.86
N GLU A 299 -2.65 -20.99 12.01
CA GLU A 299 -3.76 -20.11 12.41
C GLU A 299 -3.87 -18.87 11.49
N ARG A 300 -2.73 -18.29 11.07
CA ARG A 300 -2.72 -17.21 10.08
C ARG A 300 -3.28 -17.65 8.74
N THR A 301 -2.97 -18.86 8.32
CA THR A 301 -3.52 -19.45 7.09
C THR A 301 -5.04 -19.62 7.21
N GLU A 302 -5.52 -20.22 8.30
CA GLU A 302 -6.95 -20.39 8.54
C GLU A 302 -7.68 -19.04 8.64
N PHE A 303 -7.08 -18.05 9.29
CA PHE A 303 -7.60 -16.67 9.34
C PHE A 303 -7.77 -16.09 7.92
N ALA A 304 -6.78 -16.25 7.04
CA ALA A 304 -6.86 -15.78 5.67
C ALA A 304 -7.91 -16.53 4.85
N LEU A 305 -7.99 -17.85 5.00
CA LEU A 305 -8.94 -18.69 4.27
C LEU A 305 -10.39 -18.42 4.68
N SER A 306 -10.67 -18.37 5.98
CA SER A 306 -12.03 -18.17 6.51
C SER A 306 -12.64 -16.81 6.17
N HIS A 307 -11.81 -15.78 5.96
CA HIS A 307 -12.29 -14.48 5.48
C HIS A 307 -12.27 -14.39 3.95
N GLY A 308 -11.24 -14.96 3.31
CA GLY A 308 -11.07 -14.90 1.87
C GLY A 308 -12.14 -15.64 1.09
N GLU A 309 -12.64 -16.78 1.61
CA GLU A 309 -13.72 -17.57 0.99
C GLU A 309 -15.06 -16.81 0.93
N LYS A 310 -15.26 -15.77 1.74
CA LYS A 310 -16.44 -14.90 1.65
C LYS A 310 -16.46 -14.07 0.37
N VAL A 311 -15.28 -13.67 -0.11
CA VAL A 311 -15.13 -12.96 -1.38
C VAL A 311 -15.00 -13.92 -2.56
N HIS A 312 -14.28 -15.01 -2.37
CA HIS A 312 -14.05 -16.04 -3.39
C HIS A 312 -14.45 -17.41 -2.86
N PRO A 313 -15.63 -17.93 -3.19
CA PRO A 313 -16.08 -19.25 -2.71
C PRO A 313 -15.14 -20.40 -3.02
N GLN A 314 -14.31 -20.27 -4.06
CA GLN A 314 -13.33 -21.27 -4.49
C GLN A 314 -12.12 -21.39 -3.55
N TYR A 315 -11.88 -20.38 -2.70
CA TYR A 315 -10.65 -20.17 -1.95
C TYR A 315 -10.15 -21.43 -1.24
N ARG A 316 -11.02 -22.04 -0.45
CA ARG A 316 -10.65 -23.22 0.34
C ARG A 316 -10.41 -24.47 -0.50
N ALA A 317 -11.21 -24.69 -1.53
CA ALA A 317 -11.09 -25.85 -2.41
C ALA A 317 -9.81 -25.81 -3.27
N GLU A 318 -9.42 -24.62 -3.70
CA GLU A 318 -8.26 -24.40 -4.55
C GLU A 318 -6.96 -24.13 -3.78
N PHE A 319 -7.02 -23.94 -2.46
CA PHE A 319 -5.85 -23.68 -1.63
C PHE A 319 -4.84 -24.84 -1.67
N GLU A 320 -3.56 -24.50 -1.74
CA GLU A 320 -2.45 -25.47 -1.76
C GLU A 320 -1.42 -25.20 -0.67
N ASN A 321 -0.92 -23.96 -0.55
CA ASN A 321 0.13 -23.62 0.41
C ASN A 321 0.08 -22.14 0.79
N ALA A 322 0.73 -21.76 1.90
CA ALA A 322 0.79 -20.39 2.37
C ALA A 322 2.15 -20.02 2.96
N PHE A 323 2.50 -18.75 2.82
CA PHE A 323 3.62 -18.13 3.53
C PHE A 323 3.21 -16.78 4.08
N SER A 324 3.43 -16.54 5.38
CA SER A 324 3.05 -15.30 6.05
C SER A 324 4.23 -14.63 6.74
N VAL A 325 4.23 -13.30 6.71
CA VAL A 325 5.17 -12.46 7.44
C VAL A 325 4.41 -11.46 8.30
N ASN A 326 4.85 -11.31 9.55
CA ASN A 326 4.43 -10.21 10.42
C ASN A 326 5.70 -9.47 10.86
N TRP A 327 5.80 -8.20 10.46
CA TRP A 327 7.03 -7.44 10.59
C TRP A 327 7.43 -7.14 12.04
N ALA A 328 6.46 -7.06 12.96
CA ALA A 328 6.77 -6.87 14.39
C ALA A 328 7.41 -8.10 15.04
N THR A 329 7.27 -9.28 14.45
CA THR A 329 7.87 -10.52 14.97
C THR A 329 9.26 -10.81 14.41
N LEU A 330 9.73 -10.00 13.46
CA LEU A 330 11.07 -10.16 12.89
C LEU A 330 12.12 -9.47 13.77
N PRO A 331 13.12 -10.19 14.26
CA PRO A 331 14.25 -9.58 14.95
C PRO A 331 14.90 -8.48 14.11
N HIS A 332 15.38 -7.41 14.75
CA HIS A 332 16.06 -6.27 14.12
C HIS A 332 15.18 -5.34 13.27
N ILE A 333 13.87 -5.61 13.14
CA ILE A 333 12.92 -4.74 12.44
C ILE A 333 11.82 -4.28 13.41
N GLU A 334 11.05 -5.21 13.97
CA GLU A 334 9.99 -5.04 14.95
C GLU A 334 8.95 -3.98 14.58
N GLY A 335 8.56 -3.95 13.31
CA GLY A 335 7.57 -3.03 12.75
C GLY A 335 7.72 -2.86 11.25
N CYS A 336 6.94 -1.98 10.66
CA CYS A 336 6.87 -1.82 9.19
C CYS A 336 7.16 -0.40 8.74
N LEU A 337 6.41 0.58 9.26
CA LEU A 337 6.50 1.96 8.76
C LEU A 337 6.26 2.98 9.87
N ALA A 338 6.93 4.13 9.74
CA ALA A 338 6.65 5.30 10.55
C ALA A 338 5.48 6.08 9.96
N HIS A 339 4.58 6.50 10.83
CA HIS A 339 3.48 7.39 10.48
C HIS A 339 3.47 8.61 11.39
N PHE A 340 4.08 9.69 10.92
CA PHE A 340 4.13 10.95 11.67
C PHE A 340 2.82 11.74 11.53
N PRO A 341 2.11 12.03 12.63
CA PRO A 341 1.08 13.06 12.62
C PRO A 341 1.67 14.41 12.17
N LYS A 342 0.88 15.21 11.44
CA LYS A 342 1.33 16.52 10.91
C LYS A 342 1.96 17.44 11.96
N THR A 343 1.47 17.37 13.19
CA THR A 343 2.00 18.14 14.33
C THR A 343 3.42 17.68 14.74
N MET A 344 3.69 16.39 14.67
CA MET A 344 5.00 15.82 15.00
C MET A 344 6.05 16.09 13.92
N ILE A 345 5.65 16.12 12.64
CA ILE A 345 6.57 16.39 11.52
C ILE A 345 7.30 17.71 11.75
N LYS A 346 6.60 18.78 12.12
CA LYS A 346 7.20 20.11 12.31
C LYS A 346 8.19 20.18 13.47
N THR A 347 7.95 19.41 14.53
CA THR A 347 8.75 19.49 15.76
C THR A 347 9.92 18.53 15.80
N PHE A 348 9.69 17.28 15.36
CA PHE A 348 10.64 16.20 15.58
C PHE A 348 11.37 15.75 14.33
N TYR A 349 10.77 15.86 13.17
CA TYR A 349 11.40 15.44 11.93
C TYR A 349 12.72 16.18 11.63
N PRO A 350 12.85 17.52 11.82
CA PRO A 350 14.11 18.22 11.64
C PRO A 350 15.26 17.64 12.48
N GLN A 351 14.96 17.19 13.71
CA GLN A 351 15.96 16.62 14.61
C GLN A 351 16.53 15.29 14.10
N LEU A 352 15.72 14.53 13.36
CA LEU A 352 16.14 13.25 12.78
C LEU A 352 17.01 13.43 11.53
N ILE A 353 16.66 14.40 10.68
CA ILE A 353 17.34 14.61 9.40
C ILE A 353 18.62 15.45 9.52
N GLU A 354 18.77 16.26 10.59
CA GLU A 354 19.99 17.06 10.77
C GLU A 354 21.18 16.20 11.20
N GLY A 355 20.95 15.13 11.93
CA GLY A 355 22.00 14.35 12.57
C GLY A 355 22.60 15.08 13.80
N ASP A 356 23.54 14.45 14.42
CA ASP A 356 24.33 15.03 15.52
C ASP A 356 25.81 14.77 15.30
N ARG A 357 26.60 15.84 15.27
CA ARG A 357 28.02 15.75 14.97
C ARG A 357 28.31 14.86 13.77
N GLU A 358 28.98 13.74 13.93
CA GLU A 358 29.33 12.78 12.87
C GLU A 358 28.32 11.63 12.73
N THR A 359 27.22 11.63 13.51
CA THR A 359 26.20 10.58 13.48
C THR A 359 24.92 11.06 12.79
N PHE A 360 24.47 10.31 11.80
CA PHE A 360 23.29 10.61 10.96
C PHE A 360 22.33 9.45 10.94
N ILE A 361 21.06 9.74 10.61
CA ILE A 361 20.02 8.73 10.35
C ILE A 361 19.62 8.80 8.86
N ALA A 362 19.68 7.66 8.18
CA ALA A 362 19.23 7.51 6.80
C ALA A 362 18.26 6.31 6.68
N ALA A 363 16.97 6.57 6.59
CA ALA A 363 15.97 5.52 6.52
C ALA A 363 14.63 6.02 5.99
N SER A 364 13.74 5.12 5.58
CA SER A 364 12.38 5.48 5.16
C SER A 364 11.58 6.16 6.27
N TRP A 365 11.83 5.82 7.53
CA TRP A 365 11.18 6.46 8.67
C TRP A 365 11.73 7.87 8.99
N ALA A 366 12.85 8.26 8.38
CA ALA A 366 13.39 9.61 8.38
C ALA A 366 13.19 10.29 7.00
N SER A 367 12.07 10.04 6.36
CA SER A 367 11.67 10.60 5.07
C SER A 367 10.19 10.98 5.07
N HIS A 368 9.81 11.99 4.30
CA HIS A 368 8.41 12.31 4.03
C HIS A 368 7.69 11.26 3.16
N ILE A 369 8.46 10.37 2.52
CA ILE A 369 7.97 9.22 1.75
C ILE A 369 8.11 7.96 2.61
N GLY A 370 7.48 7.96 3.79
CA GLY A 370 7.55 6.85 4.73
C GLY A 370 6.93 5.56 4.18
N GLY A 371 7.49 4.40 4.57
CA GLY A 371 6.97 3.09 4.15
C GLY A 371 7.37 2.64 2.74
N TRP A 372 8.04 3.49 1.96
CA TRP A 372 8.51 3.19 0.61
C TRP A 372 10.03 3.12 0.52
N GLN A 373 10.56 2.21 -0.29
CA GLN A 373 12.00 2.17 -0.59
C GLN A 373 12.50 3.50 -1.18
N ALA A 374 11.67 4.20 -1.96
CA ALA A 374 12.00 5.53 -2.48
C ALA A 374 12.36 6.51 -1.37
N GLY A 375 11.62 6.50 -0.26
CA GLY A 375 11.92 7.33 0.91
C GLY A 375 13.25 6.99 1.56
N ALA A 376 13.62 5.70 1.62
CA ALA A 376 14.93 5.28 2.12
C ALA A 376 16.06 5.78 1.22
N PHE A 377 15.91 5.68 -0.10
CA PHE A 377 16.90 6.19 -1.05
C PHE A 377 17.08 7.71 -0.98
N GLU A 378 15.97 8.47 -0.88
CA GLU A 378 16.05 9.93 -0.77
C GLU A 378 16.70 10.35 0.55
N SER A 379 16.37 9.69 1.66
CA SER A 379 17.01 9.92 2.96
C SER A 379 18.52 9.61 2.90
N ALA A 380 18.90 8.49 2.30
CA ALA A 380 20.31 8.12 2.12
C ALA A 380 21.07 9.16 1.27
N ARG A 381 20.51 9.62 0.16
CA ARG A 381 21.11 10.66 -0.70
C ARG A 381 21.32 11.98 0.04
N LEU A 382 20.32 12.39 0.83
CA LEU A 382 20.42 13.61 1.65
C LEU A 382 21.59 13.49 2.64
N VAL A 383 21.70 12.38 3.36
CA VAL A 383 22.74 12.15 4.37
C VAL A 383 24.12 12.04 3.72
N VAL A 384 24.25 11.27 2.65
CA VAL A 384 25.54 11.16 1.91
C VAL A 384 26.01 12.52 1.41
N LYS A 385 25.08 13.35 0.90
CA LYS A 385 25.42 14.71 0.50
C LYS A 385 25.90 15.56 1.69
N LYS A 386 25.24 15.49 2.84
CA LYS A 386 25.67 16.22 4.05
C LYS A 386 27.07 15.81 4.51
N VAL A 387 27.37 14.50 4.51
CA VAL A 387 28.71 13.98 4.86
C VAL A 387 29.73 14.47 3.84
N TYR A 388 29.45 14.38 2.55
CA TYR A 388 30.34 14.87 1.51
C TYR A 388 30.65 16.36 1.65
N ASP A 389 29.63 17.20 1.85
CA ASP A 389 29.79 18.65 2.02
C ASP A 389 30.67 18.99 3.24
N ARG A 390 30.55 18.22 4.34
CA ARG A 390 31.42 18.37 5.53
C ARG A 390 32.87 18.00 5.25
N ILE A 391 33.11 16.91 4.53
CA ILE A 391 34.47 16.48 4.14
C ILE A 391 35.14 17.53 3.26
N GLN A 392 34.36 18.17 2.35
CA GLN A 392 34.91 19.22 1.47
C GLN A 392 35.20 20.55 2.22
N ALA A 393 34.55 20.78 3.37
CA ALA A 393 34.68 21.99 4.16
C ALA A 393 35.76 21.88 5.27
N ALA A 394 36.25 20.70 5.55
CA ALA A 394 37.30 20.39 6.54
C ALA A 394 38.69 20.47 5.92
#